data_e46976edd7dd7f2a8dd41eff4a9e7d92
#
_entry.id   e46976edd7dd7f2a8dd41eff4a9e7d92
#
_cell.length_a   1.000
_cell.length_b   1.000
_cell.length_c   1.000
_cell.angle_alpha   90.00
_cell.angle_beta   90.00
_cell.angle_gamma   90.00
#
_symmetry.space_group_name_H-M   'P 1'
#
loop_
_entity.id
_entity.type
_entity.pdbx_description
1 polymer ?
#
loop_
_entity_poly.entity_id
_entity_poly.type
_entity_poly.pdbx_seq_one_letter_code
_entity_poly.pdbx_strand_id
1 'polypeptide(L)'
;ENVQVYDVVRVAHKKLIGEVIELRGGLASIQVYEETAGIGPGEPVFYTNKPLSAELGPGLIESIFDGIQRPLTNIYDSFGPHIPLGIDLPRLNRERAWDFVPFHQLDVQVSGGAILGTVQETPVVNHKIMVPPNVSGKLVWLHKGKAKVTDVIAKIADNNGKTIELTMIQYWPVRKKRPYLNKIAPNK
;
A
#
# COMPACT_ATOMS: atom_id res chain seq x y z
N GLU A 1 -11.14 22.44 4.96
CA GLU A 1 -10.40 21.27 4.45
C GLU A 1 -11.22 20.01 4.70
N ASN A 2 -11.31 19.13 3.71
CA ASN A 2 -12.15 17.92 3.78
C ASN A 2 -11.42 16.78 4.52
N VAL A 3 -11.21 16.96 5.81
CA VAL A 3 -10.71 15.89 6.69
C VAL A 3 -11.79 14.84 6.87
N GLN A 4 -11.44 13.56 6.74
CA GLN A 4 -12.35 12.44 6.95
C GLN A 4 -11.92 11.61 8.17
N VAL A 5 -12.89 10.96 8.81
CA VAL A 5 -12.59 9.97 9.85
C VAL A 5 -11.78 8.83 9.21
N TYR A 6 -10.74 8.39 9.90
CA TYR A 6 -9.73 7.40 9.49
C TYR A 6 -8.63 7.91 8.54
N ASP A 7 -8.59 9.22 8.26
CA ASP A 7 -7.44 9.77 7.55
C ASP A 7 -6.22 9.81 8.46
N VAL A 8 -5.06 9.51 7.87
CA VAL A 8 -3.77 9.62 8.54
C VAL A 8 -3.35 11.07 8.61
N VAL A 9 -2.83 11.46 9.76
CA VAL A 9 -2.22 12.76 10.01
C VAL A 9 -0.81 12.60 10.55
N ARG A 10 0.00 13.64 10.41
CA ARG A 10 1.32 13.75 11.02
C ARG A 10 1.28 14.83 12.09
N VAL A 11 1.49 14.41 13.33
CA VAL A 11 1.31 15.27 14.52
C VAL A 11 2.65 15.84 14.96
N ALA A 12 2.63 17.12 15.29
CA ALA A 12 3.75 17.91 15.76
C ALA A 12 4.91 18.04 14.74
N HIS A 13 5.93 18.78 15.11
CA HIS A 13 7.17 18.91 14.33
C HIS A 13 7.89 17.56 14.15
N LYS A 14 7.73 16.63 15.10
CA LYS A 14 8.25 15.26 15.02
C LYS A 14 7.53 14.39 13.99
N LYS A 15 6.41 14.86 13.41
CA LYS A 15 5.61 14.16 12.39
C LYS A 15 5.13 12.78 12.82
N LEU A 16 4.71 12.63 14.09
CA LEU A 16 4.19 11.36 14.62
C LEU A 16 2.98 10.89 13.83
N ILE A 17 2.90 9.59 13.61
CA ILE A 17 1.79 9.00 12.87
C ILE A 17 0.56 8.95 13.77
N GLY A 18 -0.53 9.56 13.30
CA GLY A 18 -1.85 9.51 13.93
C GLY A 18 -2.97 9.28 12.95
N GLU A 19 -4.13 8.90 13.45
CA GLU A 19 -5.36 8.68 12.69
C GLU A 19 -6.48 9.51 13.28
N VAL A 20 -7.29 10.14 12.43
CA VAL A 20 -8.50 10.85 12.85
C VAL A 20 -9.56 9.84 13.25
N ILE A 21 -9.94 9.79 14.51
CA ILE A 21 -10.93 8.84 15.03
C ILE A 21 -12.34 9.45 15.19
N GLU A 22 -12.44 10.76 15.31
CA GLU A 22 -13.71 11.46 15.45
C GLU A 22 -13.61 12.88 14.89
N LEU A 23 -14.71 13.37 14.33
CA LEU A 23 -14.89 14.76 13.93
C LEU A 23 -16.15 15.31 14.61
N ARG A 24 -16.02 16.43 15.33
CA ARG A 24 -17.13 17.06 16.04
C ARG A 24 -16.98 18.58 16.03
N GLY A 25 -17.94 19.28 15.42
CA GLY A 25 -18.04 20.74 15.50
C GLY A 25 -16.77 21.50 15.08
N GLY A 26 -16.07 21.03 14.06
CA GLY A 26 -14.81 21.65 13.60
C GLY A 26 -13.56 21.18 14.35
N LEU A 27 -13.69 20.30 15.33
CA LEU A 27 -12.60 19.65 16.05
C LEU A 27 -12.40 18.23 15.54
N ALA A 28 -11.15 17.78 15.52
CA ALA A 28 -10.78 16.40 15.22
C ALA A 28 -10.11 15.76 16.43
N SER A 29 -10.61 14.58 16.84
CA SER A 29 -9.91 13.72 17.79
C SER A 29 -8.94 12.83 17.02
N ILE A 30 -7.67 12.84 17.43
CA ILE A 30 -6.61 12.11 16.74
C ILE A 30 -6.00 11.10 17.71
N GLN A 31 -5.97 9.84 17.30
CA GLN A 31 -5.19 8.82 17.99
C GLN A 31 -3.79 8.77 17.41
N VAL A 32 -2.78 9.06 18.22
CA VAL A 32 -1.37 8.96 17.84
C VAL A 32 -0.86 7.55 18.17
N TYR A 33 -0.13 6.93 17.26
CA TYR A 33 0.38 5.57 17.40
C TYR A 33 1.79 5.48 18.03
N GLU A 34 2.36 6.64 18.34
CA GLU A 34 3.72 6.78 18.88
C GLU A 34 3.70 7.53 20.22
N GLU A 35 4.85 7.52 20.91
CA GLU A 35 5.03 8.24 22.16
C GLU A 35 4.81 9.75 21.97
N THR A 36 3.90 10.32 22.76
CA THR A 36 3.50 11.74 22.67
C THR A 36 4.13 12.63 23.71
N ALA A 37 5.07 12.11 24.49
CA ALA A 37 5.76 12.90 25.52
C ALA A 37 6.45 14.14 24.91
N GLY A 38 6.17 15.31 25.54
CA GLY A 38 6.70 16.60 25.10
C GLY A 38 5.92 17.28 23.98
N ILE A 39 4.77 16.74 23.56
CA ILE A 39 3.85 17.43 22.65
C ILE A 39 2.90 18.30 23.48
N GLY A 40 2.72 19.56 23.08
CA GLY A 40 1.86 20.52 23.76
C GLY A 40 0.86 21.21 22.84
N PRO A 41 0.00 22.06 23.41
CA PRO A 41 -0.92 22.88 22.64
C PRO A 41 -0.19 23.78 21.65
N GLY A 42 -0.77 23.97 20.47
CA GLY A 42 -0.18 24.79 19.40
C GLY A 42 0.75 24.05 18.43
N GLU A 43 1.04 22.77 18.68
CA GLU A 43 1.80 21.95 17.74
C GLU A 43 1.03 21.74 16.42
N PRO A 44 1.72 21.79 15.27
CA PRO A 44 1.07 21.65 13.98
C PRO A 44 0.60 20.21 13.72
N VAL A 45 -0.52 20.07 13.01
CA VAL A 45 -1.00 18.78 12.50
C VAL A 45 -1.03 18.85 10.97
N PHE A 46 -0.29 17.95 10.32
CA PHE A 46 -0.20 17.87 8.87
C PHE A 46 -1.13 16.79 8.36
N TYR A 47 -1.97 17.16 7.42
CA TYR A 47 -2.98 16.30 6.85
C TYR A 47 -2.46 15.57 5.61
N THR A 48 -2.75 14.27 5.47
CA THR A 48 -2.22 13.45 4.36
C THR A 48 -3.22 13.20 3.24
N ASN A 49 -4.52 13.46 3.47
CA ASN A 49 -5.61 13.13 2.55
C ASN A 49 -5.69 11.63 2.17
N LYS A 50 -5.24 10.76 3.04
CA LYS A 50 -5.20 9.31 2.78
C LYS A 50 -5.53 8.54 4.06
N PRO A 51 -6.36 7.49 3.98
CA PRO A 51 -6.58 6.59 5.10
C PRO A 51 -5.34 5.73 5.38
N LEU A 52 -5.25 5.21 6.61
CA LEU A 52 -4.24 4.21 6.94
C LEU A 52 -4.37 3.01 6.01
N SER A 53 -3.34 2.77 5.24
CA SER A 53 -3.34 1.77 4.16
C SER A 53 -2.13 0.85 4.26
N ALA A 54 -2.36 -0.43 4.04
CA ALA A 54 -1.29 -1.39 3.86
C ALA A 54 -0.73 -1.27 2.44
N GLU A 55 0.59 -1.30 2.32
CA GLU A 55 1.30 -1.42 1.06
C GLU A 55 1.45 -2.90 0.72
N LEU A 56 0.83 -3.34 -0.36
CA LEU A 56 0.78 -4.74 -0.79
C LEU A 56 1.56 -4.94 -2.08
N GLY A 57 2.38 -5.98 -2.11
CA GLY A 57 3.21 -6.34 -3.27
C GLY A 57 4.23 -7.40 -2.91
N PRO A 58 5.07 -7.84 -3.87
CA PRO A 58 6.10 -8.82 -3.61
C PRO A 58 7.18 -8.28 -2.66
N GLY A 59 7.63 -9.13 -1.73
CA GLY A 59 8.61 -8.79 -0.70
C GLY A 59 8.01 -8.62 0.69
N LEU A 60 6.72 -8.89 0.89
CA LEU A 60 6.09 -8.90 2.22
C LEU A 60 6.38 -10.20 2.99
N ILE A 61 6.46 -11.32 2.28
CA ILE A 61 6.75 -12.61 2.90
C ILE A 61 8.20 -12.62 3.41
N GLU A 62 8.40 -13.17 4.59
CA GLU A 62 9.69 -13.18 5.32
C GLU A 62 10.15 -11.81 5.84
N SER A 63 9.31 -10.77 5.72
CA SER A 63 9.56 -9.45 6.30
C SER A 63 8.84 -9.28 7.62
N ILE A 64 9.45 -8.53 8.54
CA ILE A 64 8.89 -8.27 9.87
C ILE A 64 8.44 -6.81 9.92
N PHE A 65 7.18 -6.61 10.31
CA PHE A 65 6.56 -5.29 10.41
C PHE A 65 5.95 -5.08 11.80
N ASP A 66 5.79 -3.82 12.18
CA ASP A 66 4.97 -3.45 13.32
C ASP A 66 3.49 -3.27 12.93
N GLY A 67 2.64 -2.84 13.91
CA GLY A 67 1.19 -2.69 13.73
C GLY A 67 0.75 -1.64 12.70
N ILE A 68 1.63 -0.76 12.23
CA ILE A 68 1.38 0.22 11.18
C ILE A 68 2.25 -0.03 9.94
N GLN A 69 2.73 -1.24 9.81
CA GLN A 69 3.54 -1.73 8.69
C GLN A 69 4.88 -1.00 8.52
N ARG A 70 5.56 -0.60 9.60
CA ARG A 70 6.94 -0.12 9.49
C ARG A 70 7.89 -1.33 9.39
N PRO A 71 8.86 -1.34 8.44
CA PRO A 71 9.77 -2.47 8.24
C PRO A 71 10.84 -2.50 9.34
N LEU A 72 10.67 -3.40 10.33
CA LEU A 72 11.51 -3.43 11.55
C LEU A 72 12.97 -3.78 11.26
N THR A 73 13.23 -4.67 10.31
CA THR A 73 14.61 -5.02 9.92
C THR A 73 15.33 -3.79 9.34
N ASN A 74 14.69 -3.07 8.40
CA ASN A 74 15.30 -1.89 7.80
C ASN A 74 15.51 -0.77 8.81
N ILE A 75 14.60 -0.62 9.79
CA ILE A 75 14.75 0.33 10.88
C ILE A 75 15.93 -0.03 11.75
N TYR A 76 16.04 -1.31 12.12
CA TYR A 76 17.16 -1.81 12.94
C TYR A 76 18.52 -1.60 12.26
N ASP A 77 18.62 -1.90 10.97
CA ASP A 77 19.86 -1.73 10.19
C ASP A 77 20.27 -0.25 10.06
N SER A 78 19.30 0.66 10.03
CA SER A 78 19.55 2.08 9.84
C SER A 78 19.73 2.86 11.15
N PHE A 79 19.02 2.48 12.21
CA PHE A 79 18.91 3.26 13.45
C PHE A 79 19.21 2.46 14.72
N GLY A 80 19.51 1.15 14.61
CA GLY A 80 19.74 0.26 15.74
C GLY A 80 18.46 -0.18 16.45
N PRO A 81 18.51 -0.54 17.74
CA PRO A 81 17.40 -1.20 18.46
C PRO A 81 16.23 -0.27 18.79
N HIS A 82 16.35 1.03 18.53
CA HIS A 82 15.28 1.99 18.82
C HIS A 82 14.59 2.46 17.56
N ILE A 83 13.26 2.53 17.59
CA ILE A 83 12.46 3.07 16.50
C ILE A 83 12.39 4.59 16.68
N PRO A 84 12.97 5.40 15.77
CA PRO A 84 12.87 6.86 15.84
C PRO A 84 11.41 7.31 15.70
N LEU A 85 11.04 8.36 16.44
CA LEU A 85 9.72 8.96 16.34
C LEU A 85 9.46 9.58 14.97
N GLY A 86 8.25 9.40 14.44
CA GLY A 86 7.82 9.96 13.17
C GLY A 86 8.47 9.35 11.93
N ILE A 87 9.24 8.25 12.09
CA ILE A 87 9.91 7.59 10.96
C ILE A 87 8.89 7.01 9.97
N ASP A 88 9.17 7.22 8.68
CA ASP A 88 8.36 6.66 7.60
C ASP A 88 9.29 6.11 6.51
N LEU A 89 9.47 4.80 6.49
CA LEU A 89 10.25 4.08 5.49
C LEU A 89 9.32 3.33 4.53
N PRO A 90 9.73 3.13 3.27
CA PRO A 90 9.01 2.26 2.34
C PRO A 90 8.86 0.85 2.93
N ARG A 91 7.64 0.29 2.84
CA ARG A 91 7.34 -1.04 3.39
C ARG A 91 7.94 -2.14 2.54
N LEU A 92 7.90 -1.97 1.21
CA LEU A 92 8.51 -2.86 0.25
C LEU A 92 9.89 -2.33 -0.18
N ASN A 93 10.82 -3.22 -0.46
CA ASN A 93 12.14 -2.86 -0.98
C ASN A 93 12.00 -2.29 -2.40
N ARG A 94 12.35 -1.00 -2.59
CA ARG A 94 12.25 -0.30 -3.88
C ARG A 94 13.37 -0.64 -4.85
N GLU A 95 14.48 -1.18 -4.35
CA GLU A 95 15.67 -1.47 -5.17
C GLU A 95 15.70 -2.91 -5.68
N ARG A 96 14.98 -3.81 -5.02
CA ARG A 96 14.91 -5.22 -5.44
C ARG A 96 14.19 -5.35 -6.78
N ALA A 97 14.87 -5.96 -7.75
CA ALA A 97 14.27 -6.34 -9.02
C ALA A 97 13.65 -7.73 -8.92
N TRP A 98 12.45 -7.86 -9.49
CA TRP A 98 11.68 -9.09 -9.57
C TRP A 98 11.55 -9.51 -11.02
N ASP A 99 11.58 -10.80 -11.30
CA ASP A 99 11.37 -11.32 -12.65
C ASP A 99 9.85 -11.51 -12.86
N PHE A 100 9.25 -10.53 -13.54
CA PHE A 100 7.81 -10.51 -13.80
C PHE A 100 7.50 -11.36 -15.04
N VAL A 101 6.68 -12.40 -14.84
CA VAL A 101 6.18 -13.29 -15.88
C VAL A 101 4.73 -12.94 -16.20
N PRO A 102 4.46 -12.35 -17.39
CA PRO A 102 3.10 -11.97 -17.77
C PRO A 102 2.20 -13.17 -18.01
N PHE A 103 0.91 -13.04 -17.68
CA PHE A 103 -0.09 -14.10 -17.81
C PHE A 103 -1.01 -13.91 -19.02
N HIS A 104 -1.20 -12.68 -19.49
CA HIS A 104 -2.10 -12.36 -20.59
C HIS A 104 -1.35 -11.94 -21.86
N GLN A 105 -2.04 -12.09 -22.99
CA GLN A 105 -1.69 -11.40 -24.23
C GLN A 105 -2.23 -9.98 -24.19
N LEU A 106 -1.75 -9.11 -25.09
CA LEU A 106 -2.27 -7.76 -25.25
C LEU A 106 -3.68 -7.79 -25.88
N ASP A 107 -4.34 -6.67 -25.78
CA ASP A 107 -5.68 -6.43 -26.35
C ASP A 107 -6.84 -7.19 -25.70
N VAL A 108 -6.61 -7.84 -24.57
CA VAL A 108 -7.68 -8.49 -23.77
C VAL A 108 -8.35 -7.50 -22.83
N GLN A 109 -9.64 -7.73 -22.58
CA GLN A 109 -10.38 -6.99 -21.56
C GLN A 109 -10.06 -7.56 -20.18
N VAL A 110 -9.68 -6.69 -19.24
CA VAL A 110 -9.37 -7.06 -17.85
C VAL A 110 -10.20 -6.22 -16.87
N SER A 111 -10.44 -6.78 -15.72
CA SER A 111 -11.16 -6.10 -14.63
C SER A 111 -10.49 -6.37 -13.29
N GLY A 112 -10.93 -5.66 -12.24
CA GLY A 112 -10.40 -5.82 -10.89
C GLY A 112 -10.33 -7.27 -10.44
N GLY A 113 -9.16 -7.69 -9.95
CA GLY A 113 -8.87 -9.07 -9.55
C GLY A 113 -8.30 -9.97 -10.66
N ALA A 114 -8.30 -9.54 -11.94
CA ALA A 114 -7.63 -10.29 -13.00
C ALA A 114 -6.11 -10.37 -12.74
N ILE A 115 -5.52 -11.54 -12.94
CA ILE A 115 -4.09 -11.77 -12.70
C ILE A 115 -3.31 -11.28 -13.92
N LEU A 116 -2.50 -10.24 -13.77
CA LEU A 116 -1.65 -9.70 -14.84
C LEU A 116 -0.43 -10.59 -15.12
N GLY A 117 0.12 -11.16 -14.07
CA GLY A 117 1.30 -12.00 -14.12
C GLY A 117 1.73 -12.42 -12.74
N THR A 118 2.91 -13.02 -12.67
CA THR A 118 3.47 -13.56 -11.42
C THR A 118 4.93 -13.17 -11.24
N VAL A 119 5.38 -13.16 -9.99
CA VAL A 119 6.79 -13.10 -9.63
C VAL A 119 7.09 -14.16 -8.58
N GLN A 120 8.24 -14.84 -8.70
CA GLN A 120 8.68 -15.80 -7.69
C GLN A 120 9.19 -15.03 -6.47
N GLU A 121 8.42 -15.02 -5.39
CA GLU A 121 8.76 -14.28 -4.16
C GLU A 121 9.67 -15.11 -3.25
N THR A 122 9.31 -16.38 -3.02
CA THR A 122 10.13 -17.39 -2.32
C THR A 122 10.13 -18.68 -3.13
N PRO A 123 10.98 -19.69 -2.79
CA PRO A 123 10.97 -20.97 -3.51
C PRO A 123 9.60 -21.66 -3.58
N VAL A 124 8.72 -21.38 -2.62
CA VAL A 124 7.39 -22.01 -2.52
C VAL A 124 6.24 -21.05 -2.85
N VAL A 125 6.50 -19.74 -2.95
CA VAL A 125 5.46 -18.73 -3.17
C VAL A 125 5.66 -18.02 -4.49
N ASN A 126 4.72 -18.24 -5.40
CA ASN A 126 4.58 -17.51 -6.64
C ASN A 126 3.53 -16.40 -6.45
N HIS A 127 4.01 -15.17 -6.25
CA HIS A 127 3.16 -14.01 -5.99
C HIS A 127 2.40 -13.59 -7.24
N LYS A 128 1.08 -13.49 -7.14
CA LYS A 128 0.19 -13.08 -8.24
C LYS A 128 -0.03 -11.57 -8.21
N ILE A 129 0.35 -10.89 -9.29
CA ILE A 129 0.09 -9.47 -9.46
C ILE A 129 -1.26 -9.30 -10.14
N MET A 130 -2.17 -8.59 -9.48
CA MET A 130 -3.56 -8.46 -9.91
C MET A 130 -3.92 -7.02 -10.27
N VAL A 131 -4.89 -6.86 -11.16
CA VAL A 131 -5.52 -5.56 -11.43
C VAL A 131 -6.20 -5.06 -10.15
N PRO A 132 -6.01 -3.78 -9.75
CA PRO A 132 -6.72 -3.20 -8.61
C PRO A 132 -8.24 -3.28 -8.78
N PRO A 133 -9.02 -3.42 -7.68
CA PRO A 133 -10.47 -3.67 -7.76
C PRO A 133 -11.28 -2.63 -8.53
N ASN A 134 -10.84 -1.38 -8.56
CA ASN A 134 -11.56 -0.29 -9.21
C ASN A 134 -11.05 0.02 -10.63
N VAL A 135 -10.23 -0.86 -11.20
CA VAL A 135 -9.65 -0.69 -12.53
C VAL A 135 -10.23 -1.72 -13.47
N SER A 136 -10.69 -1.28 -14.63
CA SER A 136 -11.14 -2.15 -15.72
C SER A 136 -10.88 -1.48 -17.07
N GLY A 137 -10.66 -2.27 -18.09
CA GLY A 137 -10.40 -1.77 -19.44
C GLY A 137 -9.60 -2.75 -20.28
N LYS A 138 -9.13 -2.27 -21.42
CA LYS A 138 -8.34 -3.04 -22.36
C LYS A 138 -6.85 -2.99 -21.99
N LEU A 139 -6.20 -4.15 -21.89
CA LEU A 139 -4.77 -4.26 -21.62
C LEU A 139 -3.98 -3.89 -22.89
N VAL A 140 -3.37 -2.71 -22.90
CA VAL A 140 -2.67 -2.17 -24.09
C VAL A 140 -1.17 -2.36 -24.03
N TRP A 141 -0.61 -2.59 -22.84
CA TRP A 141 0.81 -2.87 -22.67
C TRP A 141 1.07 -3.70 -21.42
N LEU A 142 2.00 -4.63 -21.50
CA LEU A 142 2.38 -5.53 -20.41
C LEU A 142 3.90 -5.77 -20.44
N HIS A 143 4.54 -5.56 -19.29
CA HIS A 143 5.97 -5.79 -19.11
C HIS A 143 6.29 -7.28 -19.10
N LYS A 144 7.55 -7.62 -19.42
CA LYS A 144 8.11 -8.97 -19.25
C LYS A 144 9.55 -8.88 -18.81
N GLY A 145 9.93 -9.65 -17.79
CA GLY A 145 11.28 -9.71 -17.26
C GLY A 145 11.47 -8.87 -16.01
N LYS A 146 12.71 -8.43 -15.75
CA LYS A 146 13.09 -7.75 -14.52
C LYS A 146 12.45 -6.38 -14.39
N ALA A 147 11.79 -6.13 -13.25
CA ALA A 147 11.21 -4.84 -12.89
C ALA A 147 11.25 -4.65 -11.36
N LYS A 148 11.37 -3.41 -10.90
CA LYS A 148 11.21 -3.04 -9.49
C LYS A 148 9.72 -2.94 -9.17
N VAL A 149 9.37 -2.97 -7.89
CA VAL A 149 7.96 -2.86 -7.46
C VAL A 149 7.30 -1.54 -7.88
N THR A 150 8.09 -0.50 -8.10
CA THR A 150 7.65 0.84 -8.52
C THR A 150 7.57 1.02 -10.03
N ASP A 151 8.15 0.11 -10.79
CA ASP A 151 8.13 0.21 -12.25
C ASP A 151 6.74 -0.09 -12.80
N VAL A 152 6.39 0.57 -13.89
CA VAL A 152 5.14 0.29 -14.59
C VAL A 152 5.23 -1.10 -15.21
N ILE A 153 4.29 -1.97 -14.86
CA ILE A 153 4.24 -3.36 -15.38
C ILE A 153 3.08 -3.59 -16.33
N ALA A 154 2.05 -2.75 -16.29
CA ALA A 154 0.93 -2.83 -17.22
C ALA A 154 0.33 -1.46 -17.49
N LYS A 155 -0.26 -1.30 -18.67
CA LYS A 155 -1.08 -0.13 -19.03
C LYS A 155 -2.44 -0.61 -19.51
N ILE A 156 -3.49 -0.04 -18.91
CA ILE A 156 -4.88 -0.38 -19.22
C ILE A 156 -5.57 0.87 -19.77
N ALA A 157 -6.16 0.77 -20.94
CA ALA A 157 -7.02 1.81 -21.49
C ALA A 157 -8.45 1.61 -20.95
N ASP A 158 -8.96 2.58 -20.20
CA ASP A 158 -10.33 2.55 -19.72
C ASP A 158 -11.34 2.83 -20.86
N ASN A 159 -12.64 2.72 -20.57
CA ASN A 159 -13.70 2.95 -21.55
C ASN A 159 -13.78 4.41 -22.07
N ASN A 160 -13.08 5.33 -21.39
CA ASN A 160 -13.00 6.74 -21.78
C ASN A 160 -11.73 7.07 -22.57
N GLY A 161 -10.91 6.05 -22.88
CA GLY A 161 -9.64 6.20 -23.59
C GLY A 161 -8.48 6.68 -22.71
N LYS A 162 -8.68 6.83 -21.39
CA LYS A 162 -7.62 7.19 -20.45
C LYS A 162 -6.75 5.97 -20.16
N THR A 163 -5.44 6.14 -20.27
CA THR A 163 -4.48 5.10 -19.90
C THR A 163 -4.19 5.13 -18.41
N ILE A 164 -4.35 3.99 -17.75
CA ILE A 164 -4.04 3.77 -16.35
C ILE A 164 -2.77 2.92 -16.29
N GLU A 165 -1.74 3.43 -15.62
CA GLU A 165 -0.49 2.72 -15.41
C GLU A 165 -0.54 1.96 -14.08
N LEU A 166 -0.13 0.70 -14.11
CA LEU A 166 -0.11 -0.18 -12.94
C LEU A 166 1.32 -0.61 -12.63
N THR A 167 1.61 -0.64 -11.34
CA THR A 167 2.85 -1.17 -10.76
C THR A 167 2.58 -2.46 -9.99
N MET A 168 3.60 -3.09 -9.41
CA MET A 168 3.40 -4.26 -8.54
C MET A 168 2.86 -3.88 -7.15
N ILE A 169 2.81 -2.58 -6.81
CA ILE A 169 2.34 -2.09 -5.51
C ILE A 169 0.85 -1.77 -5.59
N GLN A 170 0.13 -2.21 -4.57
CA GLN A 170 -1.24 -1.75 -4.30
C GLN A 170 -1.33 -1.20 -2.87
N TYR A 171 -1.99 -0.06 -2.70
CA TYR A 171 -2.34 0.47 -1.39
C TYR A 171 -3.77 0.09 -1.06
N TRP A 172 -3.96 -0.51 0.13
CA TRP A 172 -5.29 -0.91 0.57
C TRP A 172 -5.61 -0.35 1.94
N PRO A 173 -6.71 0.44 2.09
CA PRO A 173 -7.13 0.95 3.39
C PRO A 173 -7.41 -0.19 4.37
N VAL A 174 -6.76 -0.19 5.54
CA VAL A 174 -6.83 -1.30 6.51
C VAL A 174 -8.25 -1.51 7.07
N ARG A 175 -9.06 -0.47 7.09
CA ARG A 175 -10.45 -0.52 7.57
C ARG A 175 -11.47 -0.89 6.48
N LYS A 176 -11.05 -1.03 5.23
CA LYS A 176 -11.92 -1.37 4.11
C LYS A 176 -11.77 -2.83 3.73
N LYS A 177 -12.88 -3.59 3.74
CA LYS A 177 -12.88 -4.98 3.26
C LYS A 177 -12.47 -5.03 1.79
N ARG A 178 -11.61 -5.98 1.42
CA ARG A 178 -11.32 -6.25 0.01
C ARG A 178 -12.53 -6.91 -0.63
N PRO A 179 -12.89 -6.55 -1.87
CA PRO A 179 -13.94 -7.23 -2.60
C PRO A 179 -13.53 -8.68 -2.90
N TYR A 180 -14.47 -9.58 -2.91
CA TYR A 180 -14.30 -10.97 -3.29
C TYR A 180 -15.49 -11.42 -4.14
N LEU A 181 -15.24 -12.30 -5.08
CA LEU A 181 -16.29 -12.84 -5.95
C LEU A 181 -17.12 -13.90 -5.22
N ASN A 182 -16.44 -14.85 -4.59
CA ASN A 182 -17.09 -15.95 -3.88
C ASN A 182 -16.36 -16.24 -2.56
N LYS A 183 -17.11 -16.60 -1.52
CA LYS A 183 -16.57 -17.19 -0.30
C LYS A 183 -16.48 -18.70 -0.47
N ILE A 184 -15.28 -19.24 -0.30
CA ILE A 184 -15.06 -20.68 -0.29
C ILE A 184 -15.27 -21.15 1.15
N ALA A 185 -16.15 -22.15 1.36
CA ALA A 185 -16.30 -22.76 2.67
C ALA A 185 -14.99 -23.49 3.04
N PRO A 186 -14.53 -23.41 4.31
CA PRO A 186 -13.37 -24.16 4.74
C PRO A 186 -13.67 -25.66 4.56
N ASN A 187 -12.72 -26.38 3.93
CA ASN A 187 -12.79 -27.83 3.89
C ASN A 187 -12.68 -28.34 5.33
N LYS A 188 -13.65 -29.16 5.74
CA LYS A 188 -13.62 -29.84 7.03
C LYS A 188 -12.55 -30.92 7.05
#